data_076419dd2124a1f190b06e692183bb15
#
_entry.id   076419dd2124a1f190b06e692183bb15
#
_cell.length_a   1.000
_cell.length_b   1.000
_cell.length_c   1.000
_cell.angle_alpha   90.00
_cell.angle_beta   90.00
_cell.angle_gamma   90.00
#
_symmetry.space_group_name_H-M   'P 1'
#
loop_
_entity.id
_entity.type
_entity.pdbx_description
1 polymer ?
#
loop_
_entity_poly.entity_id
_entity_poly.type
_entity_poly.pdbx_seq_one_letter_code
_entity_poly.pdbx_strand_id
1 'polypeptide(L)'
;MKKILFTLTTFCLIFQAKAQDKNYTEEEVSYWNTVDSVKIGGTLSIPKSGSKFPVVLFITGSGQQDRDESILIHKPFKVIAEYLAEKGIASLRVDDRGIGKTTGNMAKSTGKDFVKDILSGVEYLKNRNEFDAKKIGLIGHSEGGCLAPEVAVKSGNVAFIVSLAGGGVDGLSLLKKQNFEIYKAAKVDTNVIRKYLDTFFEPSVHDILEEKDKKAMIAKTVSHMRRFKNEVGEKDYKNLLPVSPYDSVFAKQVVGQINNVWFRDFLISNPADNWKQVKCPVLALNGTKDLQVDADLNLTGIEQSLKIAKNQQYKIVRLPNLNHLFQYTETGRVAEYGNQTDTPTKETLEIIEKWILEVIK
;
A
#
# COMPACT_ATOMS: atom_id res chain seq x y z
N MET A 1 42.76 64.93 10.91
CA MET A 1 42.37 63.54 10.55
C MET A 1 40.94 63.36 10.91
N LYS A 2 39.99 63.46 9.91
CA LYS A 2 38.52 63.24 10.09
C LYS A 2 38.22 61.79 9.84
N LYS A 3 37.72 61.08 10.87
CA LYS A 3 37.17 59.70 10.73
C LYS A 3 35.76 59.79 10.17
N ILE A 4 35.53 59.23 8.96
CA ILE A 4 34.23 59.05 8.36
C ILE A 4 33.70 57.70 8.84
N LEU A 5 32.60 57.74 9.59
CA LEU A 5 31.86 56.55 10.06
C LEU A 5 30.84 56.15 8.97
N PHE A 6 31.07 55.00 8.34
CA PHE A 6 30.15 54.45 7.33
C PHE A 6 29.14 53.56 8.07
N THR A 7 27.89 54.02 8.18
CA THR A 7 26.78 53.23 8.75
C THR A 7 26.17 52.41 7.64
N LEU A 8 26.39 51.09 7.68
CA LEU A 8 25.81 50.13 6.75
C LEU A 8 24.39 49.77 7.24
N THR A 9 23.38 50.33 6.58
CA THR A 9 21.97 50.02 6.89
C THR A 9 21.58 48.76 6.10
N THR A 10 21.56 47.61 6.79
CA THR A 10 21.10 46.35 6.22
C THR A 10 19.58 46.37 6.10
N PHE A 11 19.07 46.46 4.88
CA PHE A 11 17.65 46.36 4.58
C PHE A 11 17.25 44.88 4.53
N CYS A 12 16.70 44.36 5.63
CA CYS A 12 16.07 43.01 5.65
C CYS A 12 14.76 43.07 4.89
N LEU A 13 14.78 42.62 3.66
CA LEU A 13 13.56 42.30 2.91
C LEU A 13 12.94 41.01 3.53
N ILE A 14 11.94 41.23 4.37
CA ILE A 14 11.08 40.14 4.85
C ILE A 14 10.19 39.73 3.68
N PHE A 15 10.56 38.66 2.98
CA PHE A 15 9.62 37.95 2.06
C PHE A 15 8.57 37.29 2.93
N GLN A 16 7.41 37.92 3.10
CA GLN A 16 6.21 37.22 3.56
C GLN A 16 5.77 36.31 2.43
N ALA A 17 6.14 35.04 2.49
CA ALA A 17 5.46 34.01 1.71
C ALA A 17 3.98 34.01 2.14
N LYS A 18 3.10 34.52 1.29
CA LYS A 18 1.65 34.36 1.48
C LYS A 18 1.40 32.86 1.45
N ALA A 19 1.11 32.25 2.60
CA ALA A 19 0.53 30.91 2.63
C ALA A 19 -0.72 30.95 1.76
N GLN A 20 -0.76 30.12 0.72
CA GLN A 20 -1.92 29.99 -0.15
C GLN A 20 -3.08 29.56 0.74
N ASP A 21 -4.16 30.33 0.75
CA ASP A 21 -5.31 30.05 1.63
C ASP A 21 -5.96 28.75 1.14
N LYS A 22 -5.73 27.66 1.88
CA LYS A 22 -6.26 26.33 1.54
C LYS A 22 -7.78 26.33 1.72
N ASN A 23 -8.52 25.75 0.77
CA ASN A 23 -9.98 25.62 0.84
C ASN A 23 -10.43 24.48 1.77
N TYR A 24 -9.55 23.94 2.59
CA TYR A 24 -9.82 22.91 3.58
C TYR A 24 -9.09 23.20 4.89
N THR A 25 -9.51 22.50 5.95
CA THR A 25 -8.87 22.49 7.26
C THR A 25 -8.35 21.09 7.57
N GLU A 26 -7.33 20.99 8.41
CA GLU A 26 -6.85 19.73 8.97
C GLU A 26 -7.17 19.68 10.46
N GLU A 27 -7.71 18.56 10.92
CA GLU A 27 -8.03 18.27 12.32
C GLU A 27 -7.30 16.98 12.75
N GLU A 28 -6.51 17.10 13.83
CA GLU A 28 -5.93 15.92 14.48
C GLU A 28 -7.00 15.19 15.27
N VAL A 29 -7.18 13.91 15.00
CA VAL A 29 -8.23 13.11 15.64
C VAL A 29 -7.68 11.84 16.27
N SER A 30 -8.46 11.27 17.20
CA SER A 30 -8.21 9.92 17.67
C SER A 30 -9.52 9.22 18.04
N TYR A 31 -9.58 7.92 17.81
CA TYR A 31 -10.71 7.07 18.14
C TYR A 31 -10.22 5.68 18.58
N TRP A 32 -11.14 4.83 19.05
CA TRP A 32 -10.78 3.52 19.57
C TRP A 32 -11.30 2.39 18.68
N ASN A 33 -10.41 1.47 18.32
CA ASN A 33 -10.81 0.10 18.05
C ASN A 33 -11.03 -0.58 19.40
N THR A 34 -12.29 -0.67 19.82
CA THR A 34 -12.66 -1.23 21.12
C THR A 34 -12.51 -2.75 21.19
N VAL A 35 -12.46 -3.43 20.03
CA VAL A 35 -12.30 -4.89 19.97
C VAL A 35 -10.90 -5.29 20.44
N ASP A 36 -9.87 -4.58 19.97
CA ASP A 36 -8.47 -4.88 20.27
C ASP A 36 -7.87 -3.89 21.28
N SER A 37 -8.66 -2.94 21.80
CA SER A 37 -8.20 -1.87 22.69
C SER A 37 -7.04 -1.06 22.11
N VAL A 38 -7.13 -0.73 20.81
CA VAL A 38 -6.15 0.10 20.09
C VAL A 38 -6.70 1.50 19.92
N LYS A 39 -5.96 2.50 20.41
CA LYS A 39 -6.24 3.91 20.13
C LYS A 39 -5.61 4.28 18.80
N ILE A 40 -6.41 4.71 17.84
CA ILE A 40 -5.98 5.07 16.50
C ILE A 40 -5.88 6.59 16.40
N GLY A 41 -4.73 7.09 15.96
CA GLY A 41 -4.48 8.51 15.69
C GLY A 41 -4.52 8.79 14.20
N GLY A 42 -5.07 9.93 13.83
CA GLY A 42 -5.21 10.30 12.42
C GLY A 42 -5.35 11.79 12.20
N THR A 43 -5.47 12.17 10.93
CA THR A 43 -5.77 13.53 10.48
C THR A 43 -6.97 13.51 9.54
N LEU A 44 -7.97 14.30 9.86
CA LEU A 44 -9.07 14.63 8.95
C LEU A 44 -8.67 15.84 8.11
N SER A 45 -8.87 15.76 6.79
CA SER A 45 -8.86 16.92 5.90
C SER A 45 -10.31 17.21 5.49
N ILE A 46 -10.83 18.40 5.87
CA ILE A 46 -12.24 18.75 5.74
C ILE A 46 -12.39 20.00 4.87
N PRO A 47 -13.15 19.98 3.75
CA PRO A 47 -13.43 21.16 2.94
C PRO A 47 -14.07 22.28 3.77
N LYS A 48 -13.72 23.56 3.52
CA LYS A 48 -14.26 24.71 4.23
C LYS A 48 -15.68 25.08 3.81
N SER A 49 -16.07 24.77 2.57
CA SER A 49 -17.36 25.16 1.99
C SER A 49 -18.22 23.94 1.70
N GLY A 50 -19.42 23.91 2.21
CA GLY A 50 -20.38 22.83 2.05
C GLY A 50 -20.82 22.23 3.40
N SER A 51 -21.54 21.14 3.32
CA SER A 51 -21.97 20.35 4.49
C SER A 51 -22.27 18.92 4.05
N LYS A 52 -22.24 17.97 4.99
CA LYS A 52 -22.47 16.55 4.69
C LYS A 52 -21.54 16.04 3.58
N PHE A 53 -20.25 16.27 3.78
CA PHE A 53 -19.24 15.89 2.79
C PHE A 53 -19.20 14.39 2.56
N PRO A 54 -18.95 13.93 1.33
CA PRO A 54 -18.41 12.59 1.11
C PRO A 54 -17.03 12.51 1.78
N VAL A 55 -16.69 11.36 2.33
CA VAL A 55 -15.40 11.18 3.02
C VAL A 55 -14.76 9.86 2.65
N VAL A 56 -13.44 9.86 2.48
CA VAL A 56 -12.66 8.67 2.24
C VAL A 56 -11.77 8.33 3.43
N LEU A 57 -11.67 7.05 3.77
CA LEU A 57 -10.70 6.52 4.72
C LEU A 57 -9.55 5.90 3.93
N PHE A 58 -8.33 6.35 4.20
CA PHE A 58 -7.12 5.78 3.61
C PHE A 58 -6.67 4.53 4.35
N ILE A 59 -6.19 3.55 3.59
CA ILE A 59 -5.66 2.28 4.09
C ILE A 59 -4.26 2.10 3.51
N THR A 60 -3.26 2.11 4.38
CA THR A 60 -1.84 2.05 4.03
C THR A 60 -1.42 0.71 3.42
N GLY A 61 -0.31 0.72 2.70
CA GLY A 61 0.35 -0.48 2.21
C GLY A 61 1.07 -1.26 3.31
N SER A 62 1.77 -2.32 2.91
CA SER A 62 2.47 -3.22 3.82
C SER A 62 3.63 -2.53 4.55
N GLY A 63 3.89 -2.99 5.78
CA GLY A 63 4.93 -2.45 6.65
C GLY A 63 4.37 -1.43 7.64
N GLN A 64 5.26 -0.85 8.45
CA GLN A 64 4.89 0.21 9.41
C GLN A 64 4.81 1.55 8.68
N GLN A 65 3.62 2.04 8.44
CA GLN A 65 3.37 3.29 7.72
C GLN A 65 2.80 4.37 8.65
N ASP A 66 3.23 5.60 8.43
CA ASP A 66 2.51 6.74 8.97
C ASP A 66 1.27 7.06 8.12
N ARG A 67 0.41 7.92 8.62
CA ARG A 67 -0.84 8.34 7.97
C ARG A 67 -0.68 8.93 6.56
N ASP A 68 0.51 9.43 6.24
CA ASP A 68 0.84 10.03 4.95
C ASP A 68 1.39 9.00 3.95
N GLU A 69 1.63 7.75 4.42
CA GLU A 69 2.33 6.69 3.69
C GLU A 69 3.71 7.18 3.20
N SER A 70 4.50 7.71 4.14
CA SER A 70 5.77 8.38 3.83
C SER A 70 6.80 7.38 3.30
N ILE A 71 7.20 7.57 2.04
CA ILE A 71 8.22 6.77 1.36
C ILE A 71 9.29 7.70 0.81
N LEU A 72 10.49 7.64 1.35
CA LEU A 72 11.58 8.57 1.05
C LEU A 72 11.13 10.03 1.29
N ILE A 73 11.10 10.86 0.24
CA ILE A 73 10.64 12.25 0.31
C ILE A 73 9.15 12.41 -0.01
N HIS A 74 8.45 11.34 -0.38
CA HIS A 74 7.08 11.37 -0.85
C HIS A 74 6.09 11.08 0.28
N LYS A 75 4.89 11.66 0.14
CA LYS A 75 3.75 11.50 1.05
C LYS A 75 2.47 11.32 0.23
N PRO A 76 2.33 10.18 -0.49
CA PRO A 76 1.27 10.01 -1.48
C PRO A 76 -0.13 10.21 -0.89
N PHE A 77 -0.41 9.69 0.30
CA PHE A 77 -1.73 9.85 0.91
C PHE A 77 -2.04 11.31 1.29
N LYS A 78 -1.02 12.05 1.76
CA LYS A 78 -1.22 13.48 2.01
C LYS A 78 -1.56 14.23 0.73
N VAL A 79 -0.85 13.96 -0.36
CA VAL A 79 -1.08 14.59 -1.67
C VAL A 79 -2.50 14.29 -2.17
N ILE A 80 -2.95 13.03 -2.12
CA ILE A 80 -4.31 12.66 -2.53
C ILE A 80 -5.35 13.33 -1.63
N ALA A 81 -5.14 13.32 -0.31
CA ALA A 81 -6.07 13.91 0.66
C ALA A 81 -6.24 15.42 0.47
N GLU A 82 -5.13 16.15 0.30
CA GLU A 82 -5.15 17.60 0.04
C GLU A 82 -5.85 17.90 -1.30
N TYR A 83 -5.55 17.15 -2.35
CA TYR A 83 -6.18 17.29 -3.65
C TYR A 83 -7.70 17.06 -3.58
N LEU A 84 -8.16 15.99 -2.92
CA LEU A 84 -9.57 15.67 -2.77
C LEU A 84 -10.31 16.71 -1.91
N ALA A 85 -9.67 17.22 -0.86
CA ALA A 85 -10.25 18.25 -0.01
C ALA A 85 -10.52 19.55 -0.76
N GLU A 86 -9.63 19.97 -1.67
CA GLU A 86 -9.85 21.10 -2.58
C GLU A 86 -11.04 20.88 -3.54
N LYS A 87 -11.47 19.63 -3.73
CA LYS A 87 -12.57 19.20 -4.59
C LYS A 87 -13.87 18.88 -3.84
N GLY A 88 -13.92 19.18 -2.55
CA GLY A 88 -15.13 18.98 -1.73
C GLY A 88 -15.27 17.55 -1.19
N ILE A 89 -14.24 16.72 -1.23
CA ILE A 89 -14.22 15.36 -0.68
C ILE A 89 -13.32 15.35 0.55
N ALA A 90 -13.90 15.10 1.73
CA ALA A 90 -13.14 14.98 2.97
C ALA A 90 -12.35 13.65 3.01
N SER A 91 -11.36 13.59 3.90
CA SER A 91 -10.58 12.37 4.07
C SER A 91 -10.09 12.16 5.50
N LEU A 92 -9.93 10.90 5.88
CA LEU A 92 -9.28 10.45 7.11
C LEU A 92 -8.04 9.62 6.75
N ARG A 93 -6.87 10.07 7.20
CA ARG A 93 -5.61 9.35 7.14
C ARG A 93 -5.22 8.94 8.55
N VAL A 94 -4.79 7.70 8.76
CA VAL A 94 -4.47 7.15 10.08
C VAL A 94 -3.09 6.54 10.11
N ASP A 95 -2.43 6.61 11.28
CA ASP A 95 -1.17 5.91 11.51
C ASP A 95 -1.43 4.42 11.79
N ASP A 96 -0.54 3.55 11.31
CA ASP A 96 -0.58 2.12 11.62
C ASP A 96 -0.29 1.84 13.10
N ARG A 97 -0.62 0.62 13.55
CA ARG A 97 -0.35 0.16 14.93
C ARG A 97 1.10 0.35 15.34
N GLY A 98 1.33 1.10 16.41
CA GLY A 98 2.66 1.40 16.97
C GLY A 98 3.40 2.53 16.27
N ILE A 99 2.74 3.25 15.36
CA ILE A 99 3.31 4.41 14.65
C ILE A 99 2.58 5.69 15.10
N GLY A 100 3.30 6.80 15.10
CA GLY A 100 2.75 8.13 15.37
C GLY A 100 1.94 8.19 16.67
N LYS A 101 0.64 8.44 16.56
CA LYS A 101 -0.30 8.51 17.69
C LYS A 101 -1.14 7.24 17.88
N THR A 102 -0.95 6.22 17.04
CA THR A 102 -1.65 4.93 17.13
C THR A 102 -0.93 3.97 18.07
N THR A 103 -1.67 3.43 19.03
CA THR A 103 -1.14 2.41 19.96
C THR A 103 -1.13 1.02 19.31
N GLY A 104 -0.72 0.01 20.05
CA GLY A 104 -0.68 -1.37 19.56
C GLY A 104 0.72 -1.79 19.10
N ASN A 105 0.80 -2.96 18.45
CA ASN A 105 2.07 -3.55 18.02
C ASN A 105 1.89 -4.27 16.70
N MET A 106 2.42 -3.70 15.64
CA MET A 106 2.34 -4.28 14.29
C MET A 106 3.01 -5.65 14.18
N ALA A 107 4.14 -5.88 14.87
CA ALA A 107 4.85 -7.15 14.81
C ALA A 107 4.03 -8.36 15.34
N LYS A 108 2.92 -8.10 16.05
CA LYS A 108 1.99 -9.10 16.57
C LYS A 108 0.63 -9.08 15.85
N SER A 109 0.48 -8.24 14.82
CA SER A 109 -0.78 -8.02 14.11
C SER A 109 -0.79 -8.74 12.76
N THR A 110 -2.00 -9.03 12.31
CA THR A 110 -2.32 -9.64 11.01
C THR A 110 -3.19 -8.70 10.18
N GLY A 111 -3.43 -9.01 8.92
CA GLY A 111 -4.40 -8.31 8.09
C GLY A 111 -5.79 -8.24 8.71
N LYS A 112 -6.20 -9.29 9.46
CA LYS A 112 -7.48 -9.33 10.18
C LYS A 112 -7.56 -8.28 11.29
N ASP A 113 -6.44 -7.97 11.94
CA ASP A 113 -6.39 -6.94 12.96
C ASP A 113 -6.47 -5.55 12.35
N PHE A 114 -5.81 -5.35 11.20
CA PHE A 114 -5.92 -4.09 10.44
C PHE A 114 -7.34 -3.87 9.92
N VAL A 115 -8.02 -4.91 9.45
CA VAL A 115 -9.44 -4.82 9.07
C VAL A 115 -10.31 -4.30 10.21
N LYS A 116 -10.08 -4.73 11.48
CA LYS A 116 -10.82 -4.20 12.64
C LYS A 116 -10.52 -2.72 12.89
N ASP A 117 -9.27 -2.29 12.70
CA ASP A 117 -8.89 -0.88 12.84
C ASP A 117 -9.61 -0.03 11.79
N ILE A 118 -9.66 -0.49 10.55
CA ILE A 118 -10.32 0.21 9.45
C ILE A 118 -11.85 0.27 9.66
N LEU A 119 -12.46 -0.84 10.11
CA LEU A 119 -13.88 -0.88 10.47
C LEU A 119 -14.22 0.13 11.56
N SER A 120 -13.34 0.28 12.56
CA SER A 120 -13.51 1.30 13.61
C SER A 120 -13.42 2.72 13.05
N GLY A 121 -12.58 2.94 12.04
CA GLY A 121 -12.50 4.20 11.30
C GLY A 121 -13.76 4.50 10.50
N VAL A 122 -14.34 3.51 9.83
CA VAL A 122 -15.64 3.65 9.13
C VAL A 122 -16.73 4.05 10.11
N GLU A 123 -16.80 3.39 11.28
CA GLU A 123 -17.81 3.70 12.30
C GLU A 123 -17.56 5.08 12.95
N TYR A 124 -16.29 5.46 13.15
CA TYR A 124 -15.95 6.80 13.61
C TYR A 124 -16.46 7.88 12.63
N LEU A 125 -16.21 7.73 11.33
CA LEU A 125 -16.66 8.66 10.30
C LEU A 125 -18.18 8.74 10.20
N LYS A 126 -18.87 7.62 10.32
CA LYS A 126 -20.34 7.53 10.29
C LYS A 126 -21.00 8.32 11.41
N ASN A 127 -20.35 8.45 12.55
CA ASN A 127 -20.85 9.17 13.72
C ASN A 127 -20.46 10.66 13.74
N ARG A 128 -19.74 11.16 12.73
CA ARG A 128 -19.39 12.57 12.57
C ARG A 128 -20.47 13.31 11.77
N ASN A 129 -20.96 14.42 12.30
CA ASN A 129 -22.05 15.18 11.70
C ASN A 129 -21.70 15.90 10.40
N GLU A 130 -20.42 16.15 10.16
CA GLU A 130 -19.91 16.83 8.96
C GLU A 130 -19.98 15.96 7.71
N PHE A 131 -20.03 14.63 7.88
CA PHE A 131 -19.98 13.68 6.77
C PHE A 131 -21.34 13.09 6.43
N ASP A 132 -21.52 12.72 5.17
CA ASP A 132 -22.63 11.90 4.73
C ASP A 132 -22.32 10.41 4.98
N ALA A 133 -22.97 9.82 5.97
CA ALA A 133 -22.77 8.41 6.33
C ALA A 133 -23.05 7.42 5.18
N LYS A 134 -23.75 7.85 4.12
CA LYS A 134 -24.00 7.06 2.92
C LYS A 134 -22.94 7.22 1.84
N LYS A 135 -21.96 8.12 2.05
CA LYS A 135 -20.90 8.46 1.10
C LYS A 135 -19.50 8.27 1.70
N ILE A 136 -19.34 7.25 2.53
CA ILE A 136 -18.05 6.85 3.09
C ILE A 136 -17.37 5.89 2.13
N GLY A 137 -16.26 6.29 1.53
CA GLY A 137 -15.44 5.47 0.63
C GLY A 137 -14.15 4.98 1.28
N LEU A 138 -13.51 4.01 0.66
CA LEU A 138 -12.17 3.53 1.02
C LEU A 138 -11.20 3.81 -0.13
N ILE A 139 -9.99 4.28 0.21
CA ILE A 139 -8.86 4.34 -0.72
C ILE A 139 -7.74 3.51 -0.11
N GLY A 140 -7.43 2.35 -0.69
CA GLY A 140 -6.39 1.45 -0.22
C GLY A 140 -5.25 1.35 -1.21
N HIS A 141 -4.00 1.47 -0.74
CA HIS A 141 -2.80 1.27 -1.55
C HIS A 141 -2.15 -0.09 -1.22
N SER A 142 -1.71 -0.81 -2.25
CA SER A 142 -0.97 -2.06 -2.07
C SER A 142 -1.72 -3.05 -1.16
N GLU A 143 -1.20 -3.41 0.01
CA GLU A 143 -1.91 -4.23 1.01
C GLU A 143 -3.25 -3.61 1.41
N GLY A 144 -3.32 -2.28 1.57
CA GLY A 144 -4.58 -1.58 1.85
C GLY A 144 -5.65 -1.83 0.79
N GLY A 145 -5.24 -1.96 -0.48
CA GLY A 145 -6.12 -2.37 -1.57
C GLY A 145 -6.57 -3.84 -1.47
N CYS A 146 -5.78 -4.72 -0.81
CA CYS A 146 -6.18 -6.09 -0.50
C CYS A 146 -7.18 -6.17 0.66
N LEU A 147 -7.07 -5.25 1.64
CA LEU A 147 -7.91 -5.22 2.84
C LEU A 147 -9.27 -4.53 2.60
N ALA A 148 -9.30 -3.52 1.73
CA ALA A 148 -10.50 -2.72 1.44
C ALA A 148 -11.74 -3.56 1.08
N PRO A 149 -11.67 -4.62 0.24
CA PRO A 149 -12.83 -5.45 -0.06
C PRO A 149 -13.39 -6.18 1.15
N GLU A 150 -12.53 -6.67 2.06
CA GLU A 150 -12.98 -7.32 3.30
C GLU A 150 -13.71 -6.34 4.22
N VAL A 151 -13.19 -5.12 4.35
CA VAL A 151 -13.85 -4.05 5.12
C VAL A 151 -15.21 -3.71 4.51
N ALA A 152 -15.30 -3.56 3.19
CA ALA A 152 -16.56 -3.24 2.52
C ALA A 152 -17.62 -4.33 2.74
N VAL A 153 -17.25 -5.62 2.65
CA VAL A 153 -18.14 -6.75 2.89
C VAL A 153 -18.60 -6.81 4.35
N LYS A 154 -17.68 -6.63 5.30
CA LYS A 154 -18.00 -6.72 6.74
C LYS A 154 -18.77 -5.51 7.26
N SER A 155 -18.46 -4.32 6.77
CA SER A 155 -19.12 -3.08 7.20
C SER A 155 -20.55 -2.96 6.67
N GLY A 156 -20.79 -3.35 5.41
CA GLY A 156 -22.05 -3.10 4.69
C GLY A 156 -22.38 -1.62 4.48
N ASN A 157 -21.52 -0.69 4.92
CA ASN A 157 -21.73 0.76 4.87
C ASN A 157 -20.71 1.50 3.99
N VAL A 158 -19.83 0.78 3.30
CA VAL A 158 -18.88 1.39 2.37
C VAL A 158 -19.56 1.70 1.06
N ALA A 159 -19.55 2.99 0.68
CA ALA A 159 -20.21 3.47 -0.52
C ALA A 159 -19.44 3.14 -1.80
N PHE A 160 -18.10 3.11 -1.75
CA PHE A 160 -17.24 2.79 -2.87
C PHE A 160 -15.82 2.42 -2.42
N ILE A 161 -15.07 1.76 -3.30
CA ILE A 161 -13.65 1.43 -3.10
C ILE A 161 -12.83 2.01 -4.25
N VAL A 162 -11.70 2.65 -3.91
CA VAL A 162 -10.59 2.94 -4.83
C VAL A 162 -9.41 2.07 -4.41
N SER A 163 -9.03 1.12 -5.25
CA SER A 163 -7.88 0.24 -5.05
C SER A 163 -6.71 0.74 -5.88
N LEU A 164 -5.68 1.21 -5.21
CA LEU A 164 -4.44 1.71 -5.78
C LEU A 164 -3.39 0.59 -5.70
N ALA A 165 -3.02 -0.02 -6.81
CA ALA A 165 -2.07 -1.12 -6.87
C ALA A 165 -2.38 -2.27 -5.88
N GLY A 166 -3.67 -2.55 -5.64
CA GLY A 166 -4.10 -3.60 -4.72
C GLY A 166 -4.09 -4.99 -5.34
N GLY A 167 -4.01 -6.03 -4.49
CA GLY A 167 -4.00 -7.43 -4.92
C GLY A 167 -5.37 -7.95 -5.36
N GLY A 168 -5.35 -8.78 -6.41
CA GLY A 168 -6.51 -9.49 -6.94
C GLY A 168 -6.37 -11.02 -6.91
N VAL A 169 -5.26 -11.54 -6.38
CA VAL A 169 -4.93 -12.95 -6.26
C VAL A 169 -4.39 -13.25 -4.86
N ASP A 170 -4.19 -14.53 -4.53
CA ASP A 170 -3.60 -14.93 -3.25
C ASP A 170 -2.16 -14.41 -3.06
N GLY A 171 -1.74 -14.29 -1.78
CA GLY A 171 -0.45 -13.70 -1.42
C GLY A 171 0.76 -14.43 -2.00
N LEU A 172 0.73 -15.76 -2.10
CA LEU A 172 1.84 -16.54 -2.68
C LEU A 172 1.95 -16.29 -4.19
N SER A 173 0.84 -16.31 -4.93
CA SER A 173 0.79 -15.99 -6.37
C SER A 173 1.28 -14.57 -6.66
N LEU A 174 0.86 -13.60 -5.84
CA LEU A 174 1.34 -12.22 -5.92
C LEU A 174 2.85 -12.13 -5.75
N LEU A 175 3.42 -12.76 -4.70
CA LEU A 175 4.85 -12.72 -4.42
C LEU A 175 5.67 -13.49 -5.46
N LYS A 176 5.17 -14.60 -6.00
CA LYS A 176 5.84 -15.30 -7.11
C LYS A 176 5.98 -14.36 -8.32
N LYS A 177 4.90 -13.67 -8.68
CA LYS A 177 4.91 -12.70 -9.79
C LYS A 177 5.81 -11.51 -9.50
N GLN A 178 5.77 -10.95 -8.29
CA GLN A 178 6.65 -9.87 -7.84
C GLN A 178 8.13 -10.24 -7.99
N ASN A 179 8.54 -11.40 -7.46
CA ASN A 179 9.91 -11.88 -7.59
C ASN A 179 10.30 -12.04 -9.07
N PHE A 180 9.41 -12.62 -9.90
CA PHE A 180 9.67 -12.79 -11.32
C PHE A 180 9.93 -11.44 -12.01
N GLU A 181 9.07 -10.44 -11.81
CA GLU A 181 9.22 -9.15 -12.48
C GLU A 181 10.44 -8.34 -11.96
N ILE A 182 10.73 -8.39 -10.65
CA ILE A 182 11.90 -7.74 -10.06
C ILE A 182 13.20 -8.32 -10.65
N TYR A 183 13.35 -9.63 -10.71
CA TYR A 183 14.55 -10.27 -11.26
C TYR A 183 14.66 -10.10 -12.78
N LYS A 184 13.55 -10.14 -13.49
CA LYS A 184 13.49 -9.86 -14.93
C LYS A 184 13.91 -8.40 -15.23
N ALA A 185 13.44 -7.43 -14.45
CA ALA A 185 13.90 -6.04 -14.55
C ALA A 185 15.38 -5.88 -14.18
N ALA A 186 15.93 -6.77 -13.35
CA ALA A 186 17.37 -6.87 -13.09
C ALA A 186 18.15 -7.60 -14.20
N LYS A 187 17.49 -7.98 -15.31
CA LYS A 187 18.07 -8.68 -16.48
C LYS A 187 18.58 -10.10 -16.17
N VAL A 188 18.01 -10.77 -15.17
CA VAL A 188 18.25 -12.19 -14.94
C VAL A 188 17.50 -13.01 -16.00
N ASP A 189 18.11 -14.11 -16.47
CA ASP A 189 17.48 -15.02 -17.43
C ASP A 189 16.15 -15.58 -16.86
N THR A 190 15.10 -15.56 -17.68
CA THR A 190 13.75 -15.96 -17.22
C THR A 190 13.64 -17.43 -16.86
N ASN A 191 14.47 -18.32 -17.44
CA ASN A 191 14.47 -19.72 -17.06
C ASN A 191 15.13 -19.91 -15.69
N VAL A 192 16.18 -19.12 -15.41
CA VAL A 192 16.81 -19.10 -14.07
C VAL A 192 15.83 -18.59 -13.02
N ILE A 193 15.06 -17.54 -13.33
CA ILE A 193 14.01 -17.02 -12.42
C ILE A 193 12.94 -18.08 -12.15
N ARG A 194 12.45 -18.79 -13.19
CA ARG A 194 11.46 -19.86 -13.01
C ARG A 194 12.01 -20.97 -12.11
N LYS A 195 13.25 -21.42 -12.37
CA LYS A 195 13.89 -22.42 -11.50
C LYS A 195 14.03 -21.94 -10.05
N TYR A 196 14.38 -20.67 -9.84
CA TYR A 196 14.40 -20.07 -8.49
C TYR A 196 13.04 -20.19 -7.81
N LEU A 197 11.96 -19.80 -8.51
CA LEU A 197 10.61 -19.86 -7.97
C LEU A 197 10.18 -21.30 -7.65
N ASP A 198 10.44 -22.23 -8.56
CA ASP A 198 9.94 -23.61 -8.47
C ASP A 198 10.77 -24.50 -7.53
N THR A 199 12.08 -24.25 -7.41
CA THR A 199 12.97 -25.14 -6.65
C THR A 199 13.46 -24.58 -5.32
N PHE A 200 13.34 -23.25 -5.12
CA PHE A 200 13.74 -22.61 -3.87
C PHE A 200 12.60 -21.83 -3.21
N PHE A 201 12.02 -20.83 -3.91
CA PHE A 201 11.10 -19.88 -3.25
C PHE A 201 9.82 -20.56 -2.77
N GLU A 202 9.03 -21.13 -3.69
CA GLU A 202 7.74 -21.75 -3.37
C GLU A 202 7.88 -22.94 -2.40
N PRO A 203 8.81 -23.91 -2.59
CA PRO A 203 9.01 -24.98 -1.62
C PRO A 203 9.43 -24.48 -0.24
N SER A 204 10.27 -23.43 -0.16
CA SER A 204 10.63 -22.82 1.13
C SER A 204 9.44 -22.19 1.84
N VAL A 205 8.56 -21.49 1.10
CA VAL A 205 7.34 -20.92 1.66
C VAL A 205 6.43 -22.02 2.20
N HIS A 206 6.16 -23.07 1.43
CA HIS A 206 5.33 -24.19 1.88
C HIS A 206 5.89 -24.85 3.15
N ASP A 207 7.17 -25.20 3.13
CA ASP A 207 7.78 -25.83 4.31
C ASP A 207 7.75 -24.92 5.56
N ILE A 208 7.94 -23.60 5.39
CA ILE A 208 7.88 -22.66 6.53
C ILE A 208 6.44 -22.50 7.03
N LEU A 209 5.45 -22.58 6.16
CA LEU A 209 4.03 -22.50 6.57
C LEU A 209 3.57 -23.74 7.31
N GLU A 210 4.04 -24.94 6.94
CA GLU A 210 3.61 -26.22 7.49
C GLU A 210 4.41 -26.65 8.73
N GLU A 211 5.73 -26.37 8.72
CA GLU A 211 6.65 -26.81 9.79
C GLU A 211 6.50 -25.92 11.05
N LYS A 212 6.64 -26.54 12.23
CA LYS A 212 6.60 -25.85 13.52
C LYS A 212 8.01 -25.68 14.13
N ASP A 213 8.92 -26.61 13.85
CA ASP A 213 10.29 -26.51 14.34
C ASP A 213 11.13 -25.59 13.47
N LYS A 214 11.59 -24.49 14.05
CA LYS A 214 12.42 -23.51 13.36
C LYS A 214 13.75 -24.09 12.83
N LYS A 215 14.32 -25.09 13.49
CA LYS A 215 15.55 -25.73 13.01
C LYS A 215 15.27 -26.56 11.76
N ALA A 216 14.14 -27.28 11.73
CA ALA A 216 13.70 -28.01 10.57
C ALA A 216 13.39 -27.08 9.38
N MET A 217 12.71 -25.96 9.61
CA MET A 217 12.48 -24.94 8.56
C MET A 217 13.79 -24.48 7.93
N ILE A 218 14.80 -24.14 8.75
CA ILE A 218 16.11 -23.70 8.27
C ILE A 218 16.80 -24.79 7.47
N ALA A 219 16.80 -26.04 7.96
CA ALA A 219 17.43 -27.16 7.26
C ALA A 219 16.79 -27.43 5.89
N LYS A 220 15.47 -27.41 5.82
CA LYS A 220 14.71 -27.55 4.56
C LYS A 220 15.02 -26.40 3.60
N THR A 221 15.01 -25.16 4.07
CA THR A 221 15.38 -23.98 3.27
C THR A 221 16.80 -24.11 2.69
N VAL A 222 17.78 -24.56 3.49
CA VAL A 222 19.14 -24.85 2.98
C VAL A 222 19.13 -25.94 1.91
N SER A 223 18.31 -26.98 2.06
CA SER A 223 18.16 -28.03 1.04
C SER A 223 17.64 -27.48 -0.27
N HIS A 224 16.62 -26.62 -0.23
CA HIS A 224 16.08 -25.95 -1.43
C HIS A 224 17.12 -25.01 -2.08
N MET A 225 17.91 -24.28 -1.30
CA MET A 225 19.00 -23.46 -1.83
C MET A 225 20.01 -24.31 -2.61
N ARG A 226 20.41 -25.46 -2.05
CA ARG A 226 21.36 -26.39 -2.70
C ARG A 226 20.75 -26.99 -3.96
N ARG A 227 19.49 -27.39 -3.93
CA ARG A 227 18.78 -27.89 -5.11
C ARG A 227 18.79 -26.85 -6.23
N PHE A 228 18.41 -25.61 -5.93
CA PHE A 228 18.44 -24.51 -6.90
C PHE A 228 19.85 -24.30 -7.46
N LYS A 229 20.87 -24.26 -6.60
CA LYS A 229 22.26 -24.11 -7.01
C LYS A 229 22.71 -25.22 -7.97
N ASN A 230 22.33 -26.47 -7.70
CA ASN A 230 22.66 -27.60 -8.57
C ASN A 230 21.99 -27.52 -9.94
N GLU A 231 20.80 -26.95 -10.02
CA GLU A 231 20.04 -26.83 -11.28
C GLU A 231 20.50 -25.68 -12.17
N VAL A 232 21.03 -24.59 -11.61
CA VAL A 232 21.40 -23.39 -12.39
C VAL A 232 22.91 -23.16 -12.45
N GLY A 233 23.69 -23.82 -11.58
CA GLY A 233 25.13 -23.63 -11.45
C GLY A 233 25.48 -22.39 -10.61
N GLU A 234 26.77 -22.32 -10.24
CA GLU A 234 27.31 -21.30 -9.32
C GLU A 234 27.09 -19.86 -9.80
N LYS A 235 27.28 -19.60 -11.11
CA LYS A 235 27.17 -18.25 -11.70
C LYS A 235 25.78 -17.69 -11.57
N ASP A 236 24.78 -18.44 -11.99
CA ASP A 236 23.38 -17.99 -12.01
C ASP A 236 22.77 -17.98 -10.60
N TYR A 237 23.19 -18.92 -9.74
CA TYR A 237 22.84 -18.88 -8.32
C TYR A 237 23.24 -17.55 -7.67
N LYS A 238 24.46 -17.05 -7.92
CA LYS A 238 24.98 -15.79 -7.36
C LYS A 238 24.23 -14.54 -7.82
N ASN A 239 23.52 -14.62 -8.93
CA ASN A 239 22.72 -13.49 -9.43
C ASN A 239 21.41 -13.29 -8.66
N LEU A 240 20.92 -14.32 -7.96
CA LEU A 240 19.64 -14.27 -7.24
C LEU A 240 19.78 -14.40 -5.73
N LEU A 241 20.73 -15.20 -5.28
CA LEU A 241 20.96 -15.44 -3.85
C LEU A 241 22.37 -15.01 -3.46
N PRO A 242 22.51 -14.31 -2.31
CA PRO A 242 23.82 -13.87 -1.85
C PRO A 242 24.70 -15.08 -1.58
N VAL A 243 25.94 -15.00 -2.08
CA VAL A 243 26.95 -16.01 -1.78
C VAL A 243 27.46 -15.76 -0.37
N SER A 244 26.89 -16.48 0.56
CA SER A 244 27.49 -16.62 1.89
C SER A 244 28.16 -17.98 1.95
N PRO A 245 29.37 -18.10 2.52
CA PRO A 245 29.91 -19.40 2.91
C PRO A 245 28.99 -20.11 3.92
N TYR A 246 27.98 -19.41 4.42
CA TYR A 246 27.04 -19.88 5.43
C TYR A 246 25.62 -19.88 4.89
N ASP A 247 25.24 -20.86 4.05
CA ASP A 247 23.85 -21.07 3.59
C ASP A 247 22.83 -20.99 4.75
N SER A 248 23.22 -21.47 5.93
CA SER A 248 22.39 -21.43 7.12
C SER A 248 22.09 -20.01 7.66
N VAL A 249 22.95 -19.02 7.41
CA VAL A 249 22.72 -17.62 7.82
C VAL A 249 21.64 -17.01 6.96
N PHE A 250 21.73 -17.17 5.65
CA PHE A 250 20.70 -16.68 4.72
C PHE A 250 19.39 -17.42 4.93
N ALA A 251 19.40 -18.75 5.10
CA ALA A 251 18.19 -19.52 5.41
C ALA A 251 17.50 -19.05 6.71
N LYS A 252 18.28 -18.68 7.74
CA LYS A 252 17.72 -18.07 8.97
C LYS A 252 17.02 -16.74 8.70
N GLN A 253 17.57 -15.90 7.82
CA GLN A 253 16.94 -14.64 7.42
C GLN A 253 15.63 -14.90 6.67
N VAL A 254 15.63 -15.77 5.67
CA VAL A 254 14.42 -16.16 4.92
C VAL A 254 13.34 -16.70 5.86
N VAL A 255 13.71 -17.66 6.74
CA VAL A 255 12.77 -18.19 7.73
C VAL A 255 12.28 -17.10 8.68
N GLY A 256 13.14 -16.18 9.11
CA GLY A 256 12.76 -15.07 9.99
C GLY A 256 11.77 -14.10 9.33
N GLN A 257 11.93 -13.84 8.05
CA GLN A 257 11.03 -13.00 7.27
C GLN A 257 9.67 -13.66 7.04
N ILE A 258 9.67 -14.90 6.56
CA ILE A 258 8.44 -15.61 6.20
C ILE A 258 7.66 -16.06 7.45
N ASN A 259 8.35 -16.47 8.51
CA ASN A 259 7.72 -17.01 9.73
C ASN A 259 7.32 -15.92 10.74
N ASN A 260 7.11 -14.68 10.35
CA ASN A 260 6.46 -13.68 11.19
C ASN A 260 4.92 -13.74 11.04
N VAL A 261 4.22 -13.26 12.05
CA VAL A 261 2.75 -13.37 12.17
C VAL A 261 2.04 -12.74 10.96
N TRP A 262 2.45 -11.52 10.61
CA TRP A 262 1.86 -10.77 9.50
C TRP A 262 2.12 -11.45 8.15
N PHE A 263 3.38 -11.84 7.88
CA PHE A 263 3.75 -12.37 6.57
C PHE A 263 3.12 -13.75 6.30
N ARG A 264 2.99 -14.59 7.34
CA ARG A 264 2.25 -15.85 7.26
C ARG A 264 0.79 -15.63 6.91
N ASP A 265 0.12 -14.67 7.59
CA ASP A 265 -1.27 -14.31 7.30
C ASP A 265 -1.43 -13.78 5.87
N PHE A 266 -0.52 -12.92 5.43
CA PHE A 266 -0.49 -12.40 4.05
C PHE A 266 -0.37 -13.52 3.01
N LEU A 267 0.57 -14.46 3.21
CA LEU A 267 0.81 -15.57 2.27
C LEU A 267 -0.41 -16.48 2.06
N ILE A 268 -1.18 -16.72 3.12
CA ILE A 268 -2.37 -17.57 3.08
C ILE A 268 -3.65 -16.78 2.76
N SER A 269 -3.59 -15.45 2.77
CA SER A 269 -4.74 -14.60 2.44
C SER A 269 -5.04 -14.61 0.94
N ASN A 270 -6.30 -14.49 0.60
CA ASN A 270 -6.74 -14.36 -0.79
C ASN A 270 -7.78 -13.24 -0.92
N PRO A 271 -7.36 -12.02 -1.27
CA PRO A 271 -8.26 -10.88 -1.46
C PRO A 271 -9.37 -11.15 -2.48
N ALA A 272 -9.14 -12.05 -3.45
CA ALA A 272 -10.15 -12.44 -4.43
C ALA A 272 -11.43 -12.98 -3.79
N ASP A 273 -11.34 -13.65 -2.63
CA ASP A 273 -12.53 -14.21 -1.96
C ASP A 273 -13.44 -13.12 -1.38
N ASN A 274 -12.86 -11.99 -0.99
CA ASN A 274 -13.61 -10.81 -0.59
C ASN A 274 -14.11 -10.02 -1.83
N TRP A 275 -13.29 -9.84 -2.87
CA TRP A 275 -13.71 -9.19 -4.11
C TRP A 275 -14.93 -9.85 -4.75
N LYS A 276 -15.07 -11.18 -4.68
CA LYS A 276 -16.25 -11.95 -5.14
C LYS A 276 -17.55 -11.61 -4.41
N GLN A 277 -17.49 -10.83 -3.32
CA GLN A 277 -18.63 -10.45 -2.49
C GLN A 277 -18.92 -8.94 -2.55
N VAL A 278 -18.02 -8.11 -3.09
CA VAL A 278 -18.15 -6.67 -3.16
C VAL A 278 -19.30 -6.24 -4.07
N LYS A 279 -20.21 -5.43 -3.56
CA LYS A 279 -21.39 -4.89 -4.27
C LYS A 279 -21.33 -3.39 -4.54
N CYS A 280 -20.57 -2.64 -3.75
CA CYS A 280 -20.40 -1.21 -3.98
C CYS A 280 -19.55 -0.93 -5.24
N PRO A 281 -19.62 0.29 -5.81
CA PRO A 281 -18.75 0.72 -6.90
C PRO A 281 -17.27 0.54 -6.61
N VAL A 282 -16.47 0.12 -7.61
CA VAL A 282 -15.02 -0.11 -7.48
C VAL A 282 -14.25 0.58 -8.61
N LEU A 283 -13.26 1.36 -8.24
CA LEU A 283 -12.19 1.80 -9.14
C LEU A 283 -10.90 1.06 -8.76
N ALA A 284 -10.33 0.28 -9.67
CA ALA A 284 -9.04 -0.36 -9.47
C ALA A 284 -8.03 0.18 -10.49
N LEU A 285 -6.96 0.77 -9.97
CA LEU A 285 -5.88 1.40 -10.75
C LEU A 285 -4.56 0.69 -10.50
N ASN A 286 -3.74 0.52 -11.54
CA ASN A 286 -2.34 0.14 -11.34
C ASN A 286 -1.44 0.64 -12.47
N GLY A 287 -0.17 0.87 -12.16
CA GLY A 287 0.86 1.24 -13.12
C GLY A 287 1.36 0.03 -13.92
N THR A 288 1.53 0.18 -15.23
CA THR A 288 1.99 -0.93 -16.09
C THR A 288 3.46 -1.31 -15.86
N LYS A 289 4.20 -0.50 -15.11
CA LYS A 289 5.58 -0.77 -14.67
C LYS A 289 5.69 -1.02 -13.17
N ASP A 290 4.59 -1.39 -12.54
CA ASP A 290 4.61 -1.83 -11.15
C ASP A 290 5.25 -3.22 -11.05
N LEU A 291 6.44 -3.27 -10.41
CA LEU A 291 7.16 -4.52 -10.18
C LEU A 291 6.79 -5.19 -8.85
N GLN A 292 6.02 -4.51 -7.99
CA GLN A 292 5.63 -5.06 -6.69
C GLN A 292 4.27 -5.77 -6.77
N VAL A 293 3.30 -5.14 -7.43
CA VAL A 293 1.97 -5.69 -7.66
C VAL A 293 1.70 -5.63 -9.16
N ASP A 294 2.00 -6.71 -9.87
CA ASP A 294 1.85 -6.76 -11.33
C ASP A 294 0.43 -6.37 -11.75
N ALA A 295 0.33 -5.35 -12.62
CA ALA A 295 -0.95 -4.78 -13.02
C ALA A 295 -1.85 -5.77 -13.75
N ASP A 296 -1.29 -6.61 -14.64
CA ASP A 296 -2.09 -7.53 -15.44
C ASP A 296 -2.65 -8.66 -14.60
N LEU A 297 -1.82 -9.26 -13.75
CA LEU A 297 -2.26 -10.34 -12.85
C LEU A 297 -3.34 -9.84 -11.89
N ASN A 298 -3.08 -8.75 -11.19
CA ASN A 298 -3.93 -8.33 -10.08
C ASN A 298 -5.20 -7.61 -10.53
N LEU A 299 -5.13 -6.71 -11.50
CA LEU A 299 -6.34 -6.07 -12.04
C LEU A 299 -7.27 -7.07 -12.74
N THR A 300 -6.70 -8.08 -13.42
CA THR A 300 -7.49 -9.17 -14.00
C THR A 300 -8.17 -10.01 -12.90
N GLY A 301 -7.45 -10.33 -11.81
CA GLY A 301 -8.02 -11.05 -10.67
C GLY A 301 -9.16 -10.29 -9.99
N ILE A 302 -9.01 -8.97 -9.79
CA ILE A 302 -10.06 -8.10 -9.27
C ILE A 302 -11.27 -8.12 -10.21
N GLU A 303 -11.06 -7.89 -11.51
CA GLU A 303 -12.14 -7.85 -12.51
C GLU A 303 -12.93 -9.17 -12.56
N GLN A 304 -12.22 -10.30 -12.61
CA GLN A 304 -12.86 -11.63 -12.61
C GLN A 304 -13.67 -11.87 -11.34
N SER A 305 -13.15 -11.46 -10.19
CA SER A 305 -13.84 -11.59 -8.90
C SER A 305 -15.09 -10.71 -8.84
N LEU A 306 -15.04 -9.47 -9.33
CA LEU A 306 -16.21 -8.59 -9.42
C LEU A 306 -17.27 -9.10 -10.39
N LYS A 307 -16.88 -9.75 -11.49
CA LYS A 307 -17.82 -10.44 -12.38
C LYS A 307 -18.53 -11.60 -11.67
N ILE A 308 -17.81 -12.39 -10.88
CA ILE A 308 -18.41 -13.45 -10.04
C ILE A 308 -19.37 -12.85 -9.00
N ALA A 309 -19.01 -11.70 -8.40
CA ALA A 309 -19.87 -10.94 -7.51
C ALA A 309 -21.14 -10.40 -8.21
N LYS A 310 -21.23 -10.47 -9.54
CA LYS A 310 -22.24 -9.80 -10.37
C LYS A 310 -22.26 -8.27 -10.13
N ASN A 311 -21.12 -7.69 -9.76
CA ASN A 311 -20.96 -6.26 -9.65
C ASN A 311 -20.81 -5.67 -11.06
N GLN A 312 -21.64 -4.70 -11.43
CA GLN A 312 -21.59 -4.02 -12.74
C GLN A 312 -21.04 -2.60 -12.63
N GLN A 313 -20.75 -2.12 -11.42
CA GLN A 313 -20.27 -0.77 -11.15
C GLN A 313 -18.78 -0.80 -10.83
N TYR A 314 -17.94 -1.15 -11.82
CA TYR A 314 -16.51 -1.10 -11.63
C TYR A 314 -15.79 -0.52 -12.84
N LYS A 315 -14.61 0.04 -12.59
CA LYS A 315 -13.68 0.53 -13.60
C LYS A 315 -12.29 0.00 -13.29
N ILE A 316 -11.67 -0.66 -14.28
CA ILE A 316 -10.31 -1.17 -14.22
C ILE A 316 -9.43 -0.28 -15.09
N VAL A 317 -8.36 0.28 -14.51
CA VAL A 317 -7.48 1.23 -15.22
C VAL A 317 -6.02 0.81 -15.10
N ARG A 318 -5.39 0.58 -16.25
CA ARG A 318 -3.94 0.39 -16.38
C ARG A 318 -3.32 1.71 -16.76
N LEU A 319 -2.42 2.24 -15.94
CA LEU A 319 -1.75 3.52 -16.16
C LEU A 319 -0.39 3.29 -16.81
N PRO A 320 -0.22 3.70 -18.08
CA PRO A 320 1.02 3.44 -18.82
C PRO A 320 2.24 4.09 -18.15
N ASN A 321 3.33 3.33 -18.07
CA ASN A 321 4.62 3.81 -17.58
C ASN A 321 4.66 4.31 -16.13
N LEU A 322 3.65 4.00 -15.31
CA LEU A 322 3.68 4.29 -13.88
C LEU A 322 4.17 3.09 -13.08
N ASN A 323 4.89 3.38 -11.98
CA ASN A 323 5.37 2.40 -11.00
C ASN A 323 4.34 2.17 -9.88
N HIS A 324 4.73 1.45 -8.83
CA HIS A 324 3.89 1.15 -7.67
C HIS A 324 3.40 2.39 -6.89
N LEU A 325 4.14 3.50 -6.93
CA LEU A 325 3.77 4.77 -6.30
C LEU A 325 3.03 5.72 -7.26
N PHE A 326 2.61 5.23 -8.41
CA PHE A 326 1.97 6.04 -9.46
C PHE A 326 2.83 7.20 -9.94
N GLN A 327 4.15 6.98 -10.04
CA GLN A 327 5.14 7.88 -10.61
C GLN A 327 5.53 7.41 -12.01
N TYR A 328 5.82 8.33 -12.93
CA TYR A 328 6.44 7.96 -14.20
C TYR A 328 7.83 7.35 -13.97
N THR A 329 8.14 6.27 -14.66
CA THR A 329 9.35 5.48 -14.45
C THR A 329 9.84 4.86 -15.75
N GLU A 330 11.15 4.65 -15.86
CA GLU A 330 11.73 3.93 -16.99
C GLU A 330 11.69 2.41 -16.78
N THR A 331 12.00 1.95 -15.59
CA THR A 331 12.17 0.52 -15.32
C THR A 331 11.22 -0.04 -14.26
N GLY A 332 10.55 0.79 -13.47
CA GLY A 332 9.70 0.39 -12.35
C GLY A 332 10.45 0.03 -11.07
N ARG A 333 11.78 0.11 -11.06
CA ARG A 333 12.59 -0.29 -9.90
C ARG A 333 12.40 0.68 -8.74
N VAL A 334 12.42 0.14 -7.53
CA VAL A 334 12.35 0.92 -6.27
C VAL A 334 13.45 1.99 -6.19
N ALA A 335 14.62 1.76 -6.79
CA ALA A 335 15.69 2.74 -6.84
C ALA A 335 15.32 4.05 -7.58
N GLU A 336 14.27 4.04 -8.40
CA GLU A 336 13.79 5.22 -9.12
C GLU A 336 12.80 6.07 -8.31
N TYR A 337 12.28 5.56 -7.18
CA TYR A 337 11.24 6.25 -6.40
C TYR A 337 11.67 7.62 -5.89
N GLY A 338 12.95 7.80 -5.54
CA GLY A 338 13.49 9.08 -5.08
C GLY A 338 13.73 10.12 -6.18
N ASN A 339 13.64 9.74 -7.46
CA ASN A 339 14.00 10.59 -8.58
C ASN A 339 12.82 11.43 -9.13
N GLN A 340 11.62 11.16 -8.69
CA GLN A 340 10.39 11.79 -9.20
C GLN A 340 9.90 12.86 -8.24
N THR A 341 9.25 13.91 -8.78
CA THR A 341 8.67 14.99 -7.96
C THR A 341 7.18 14.75 -7.70
N ASP A 342 6.46 14.20 -8.67
CA ASP A 342 5.00 14.03 -8.60
C ASP A 342 4.64 12.62 -8.13
N THR A 343 4.06 12.52 -6.94
CA THR A 343 3.70 11.25 -6.32
C THR A 343 2.39 11.38 -5.52
N PRO A 344 1.26 10.85 -6.02
CA PRO A 344 1.05 10.30 -7.37
C PRO A 344 0.99 11.39 -8.47
N THR A 345 1.03 10.96 -9.74
CA THR A 345 0.89 11.88 -10.88
C THR A 345 -0.45 12.60 -10.87
N LYS A 346 -0.49 13.80 -11.48
CA LYS A 346 -1.72 14.58 -11.63
C LYS A 346 -2.82 13.80 -12.36
N GLU A 347 -2.47 13.03 -13.38
CA GLU A 347 -3.42 12.17 -14.10
C GLU A 347 -4.11 11.17 -13.16
N THR A 348 -3.35 10.53 -12.28
CA THR A 348 -3.89 9.60 -11.27
C THR A 348 -4.88 10.32 -10.35
N LEU A 349 -4.53 11.51 -9.85
CA LEU A 349 -5.39 12.32 -8.99
C LEU A 349 -6.72 12.68 -9.67
N GLU A 350 -6.67 13.12 -10.94
CA GLU A 350 -7.85 13.48 -11.73
C GLU A 350 -8.76 12.28 -12.00
N ILE A 351 -8.20 11.09 -12.24
CA ILE A 351 -8.99 9.87 -12.44
C ILE A 351 -9.75 9.52 -11.16
N ILE A 352 -9.07 9.57 -10.00
CA ILE A 352 -9.68 9.29 -8.70
C ILE A 352 -10.82 10.28 -8.41
N GLU A 353 -10.54 11.58 -8.50
CA GLU A 353 -11.54 12.65 -8.27
C GLU A 353 -12.78 12.48 -9.14
N LYS A 354 -12.59 12.44 -10.47
CA LYS A 354 -13.70 12.36 -11.43
C LYS A 354 -14.59 11.14 -11.17
N TRP A 355 -13.95 10.00 -10.91
CA TRP A 355 -14.69 8.78 -10.65
C TRP A 355 -15.45 8.83 -9.32
N ILE A 356 -14.83 9.32 -8.23
CA ILE A 356 -15.52 9.47 -6.94
C ILE A 356 -16.74 10.37 -7.11
N LEU A 357 -16.58 11.56 -7.72
CA LEU A 357 -17.68 12.50 -7.95
C LEU A 357 -18.79 11.94 -8.84
N GLU A 358 -18.49 10.96 -9.71
CA GLU A 358 -19.48 10.27 -10.53
C GLU A 358 -20.33 9.29 -9.70
N VAL A 359 -19.69 8.47 -8.85
CA VAL A 359 -20.39 7.40 -8.13
C VAL A 359 -21.13 7.85 -6.87
N ILE A 360 -20.84 9.04 -6.36
CA ILE A 360 -21.51 9.60 -5.16
C ILE A 360 -22.68 10.54 -5.48
N LYS A 361 -23.01 10.74 -6.77
CA LYS A 361 -24.18 11.52 -7.17
C LYS A 361 -25.47 10.83 -6.73
#